data_57fe60c2e737847933a563c8ef66b89f
#
_entry.id   57fe60c2e737847933a563c8ef66b89f
#
_cell.length_a   1.000
_cell.length_b   1.000
_cell.length_c   1.000
_cell.angle_alpha   90.00
_cell.angle_beta   90.00
_cell.angle_gamma   90.00
#
_symmetry.space_group_name_H-M   'P 1'
#
loop_
_entity.id
_entity.type
_entity.pdbx_description
1 polymer ?
#
loop_
_entity_poly.entity_id
_entity_poly.type
_entity_poly.pdbx_seq_one_letter_code
_entity_poly.pdbx_strand_id
1 'polypeptide(L)'
;MEFQLDAPVVEGYIIGRSDEALHYAPDIDLSPGDSRDKGVSRRHAALVNYQGIPHLIDLFSVNGTYLNGKKLPPDQPFPLEAHNQVRLGTMDIIITIS
;
A
#
# COMPACT_ATOMS: atom_id res chain seq x y z
N MET A 1 11.81 -3.76 -0.27
CA MET A 1 11.18 -3.45 -1.57
C MET A 1 10.88 -1.96 -1.61
N GLU A 2 11.20 -1.32 -2.71
CA GLU A 2 11.03 0.12 -2.83
C GLU A 2 10.20 0.46 -4.06
N PHE A 3 9.27 1.40 -3.92
CA PHE A 3 8.43 1.88 -5.01
C PHE A 3 8.57 3.40 -5.12
N GLN A 4 8.84 3.87 -6.33
CA GLN A 4 8.89 5.30 -6.61
C GLN A 4 7.70 5.67 -7.47
N LEU A 5 6.94 6.66 -7.03
CA LEU A 5 5.75 7.12 -7.72
C LEU A 5 5.89 8.58 -8.11
N ASP A 6 5.43 8.90 -9.32
CA ASP A 6 5.37 10.28 -9.78
C ASP A 6 4.11 10.95 -9.24
N ALA A 7 4.27 12.13 -8.70
CA ALA A 7 3.14 12.96 -8.29
C ALA A 7 2.71 13.85 -9.44
N PRO A 8 1.40 14.16 -9.59
CA PRO A 8 0.30 13.63 -8.79
C PRO A 8 -0.10 12.22 -9.21
N VAL A 9 -0.53 11.44 -8.25
CA VAL A 9 -1.16 10.16 -8.51
C VAL A 9 -2.58 10.44 -8.98
N VAL A 10 -2.93 10.08 -10.20
CA VAL A 10 -4.19 10.49 -10.82
C VAL A 10 -5.38 9.78 -10.21
N GLU A 11 -5.23 8.47 -9.96
CA GLU A 11 -6.27 7.65 -9.35
C GLU A 11 -5.66 6.76 -8.28
N GLY A 12 -6.48 5.95 -7.64
CA GLY A 12 -5.97 5.04 -6.63
C GLY A 12 -5.21 3.87 -7.22
N TYR A 13 -4.10 3.51 -6.60
CA TYR A 13 -3.40 2.27 -6.88
C TYR A 13 -3.65 1.31 -5.72
N ILE A 14 -4.10 0.11 -6.03
CA ILE A 14 -4.28 -0.94 -5.02
C ILE A 14 -2.93 -1.63 -4.78
N ILE A 15 -2.55 -1.71 -3.52
CA ILE A 15 -1.34 -2.44 -3.08
C ILE A 15 -1.79 -3.73 -2.42
N GLY A 16 -1.20 -4.83 -2.80
CA GLY A 16 -1.53 -6.10 -2.20
C GLY A 16 -0.79 -7.26 -2.86
N ARG A 17 -1.40 -8.43 -2.85
CA ARG A 17 -0.83 -9.61 -3.49
C ARG A 17 -1.79 -10.19 -4.52
N SER A 18 -1.24 -10.72 -5.60
CA SER A 18 -2.03 -11.39 -6.62
C SER A 18 -2.53 -12.74 -6.11
N ASP A 19 -3.61 -13.22 -6.72
CA ASP A 19 -4.19 -14.52 -6.45
C ASP A 19 -4.60 -15.15 -7.78
N GLU A 20 -3.82 -16.12 -8.26
CA GLU A 20 -4.05 -16.75 -9.55
C GLU A 20 -5.40 -17.47 -9.61
N ALA A 21 -5.80 -18.11 -8.50
CA ALA A 21 -7.06 -18.84 -8.45
C ALA A 21 -8.27 -17.94 -8.65
N LEU A 22 -8.16 -16.66 -8.28
CA LEU A 22 -9.21 -15.67 -8.45
C LEU A 22 -8.98 -14.76 -9.65
N HIS A 23 -7.94 -15.01 -10.45
CA HIS A 23 -7.55 -14.14 -11.57
C HIS A 23 -7.42 -12.68 -11.13
N TYR A 24 -6.88 -12.45 -9.94
CA TYR A 24 -6.76 -11.13 -9.35
C TYR A 24 -5.30 -10.67 -9.29
N ALA A 25 -5.04 -9.44 -9.67
CA ALA A 25 -3.75 -8.79 -9.49
C ALA A 25 -3.97 -7.32 -9.12
N PRO A 26 -3.35 -6.85 -8.02
CA PRO A 26 -3.39 -5.43 -7.68
C PRO A 26 -2.47 -4.61 -8.58
N ASP A 27 -2.62 -3.28 -8.54
CA ASP A 27 -1.76 -2.38 -9.32
C ASP A 27 -0.30 -2.46 -8.86
N ILE A 28 -0.09 -2.57 -7.56
CA ILE A 28 1.23 -2.79 -6.97
C ILE A 28 1.20 -4.17 -6.33
N ASP A 29 1.83 -5.12 -7.00
CA ASP A 29 1.78 -6.52 -6.62
C ASP A 29 3.02 -6.88 -5.80
N LEU A 30 2.80 -7.25 -4.55
CA LEU A 30 3.86 -7.64 -3.64
C LEU A 30 4.14 -9.15 -3.63
N SER A 31 3.47 -9.91 -4.50
CA SER A 31 3.62 -11.37 -4.57
C SER A 31 5.05 -11.86 -4.83
N PRO A 32 5.88 -11.15 -5.61
CA PRO A 32 7.27 -11.56 -5.78
C PRO A 32 8.08 -11.61 -4.48
N GLY A 33 7.64 -10.91 -3.42
CA GLY A 33 8.22 -11.07 -2.09
C GLY A 33 7.46 -12.13 -1.30
N ASP A 34 7.77 -12.27 -0.01
CA ASP A 34 7.10 -13.22 0.88
C ASP A 34 5.77 -12.66 1.41
N SER A 35 5.01 -11.97 0.55
CA SER A 35 3.85 -11.18 0.97
C SER A 35 2.76 -12.03 1.65
N ARG A 36 2.53 -13.25 1.14
CA ARG A 36 1.52 -14.13 1.73
C ARG A 36 1.93 -14.57 3.13
N ASP A 37 3.17 -14.99 3.32
CA ASP A 37 3.69 -15.45 4.61
C ASP A 37 3.80 -14.29 5.60
N LYS A 38 3.96 -13.07 5.11
CA LYS A 38 4.02 -11.86 5.93
C LYS A 38 2.66 -11.24 6.21
N GLY A 39 1.59 -11.88 5.78
CA GLY A 39 0.24 -11.47 6.10
C GLY A 39 -0.30 -10.31 5.28
N VAL A 40 0.20 -10.13 4.06
CA VAL A 40 -0.33 -9.12 3.14
C VAL A 40 -1.65 -9.61 2.55
N SER A 41 -2.68 -8.79 2.65
CA SER A 41 -3.99 -9.07 2.06
C SER A 41 -3.94 -8.86 0.55
N ARG A 42 -4.87 -9.49 -0.19
CA ARG A 42 -4.98 -9.28 -1.63
C ARG A 42 -5.22 -7.81 -1.96
N ARG A 43 -6.18 -7.18 -1.28
CA ARG A 43 -6.42 -5.74 -1.33
C ARG A 43 -6.06 -5.20 0.05
N HIS A 44 -4.81 -4.78 0.20
CA HIS A 44 -4.30 -4.42 1.51
C HIS A 44 -4.42 -2.93 1.80
N ALA A 45 -3.97 -2.10 0.87
CA ALA A 45 -3.97 -0.66 1.01
C ALA A 45 -4.16 -0.01 -0.36
N ALA A 46 -4.43 1.28 -0.36
CA ALA A 46 -4.54 2.05 -1.60
C ALA A 46 -3.72 3.33 -1.49
N LEU A 47 -3.11 3.71 -2.61
CA LEU A 47 -2.52 5.02 -2.80
C LEU A 47 -3.51 5.85 -3.59
N VAL A 48 -3.94 6.98 -3.04
CA VAL A 48 -4.94 7.82 -3.67
C VAL A 48 -4.47 9.27 -3.72
N ASN A 49 -4.95 9.99 -4.71
CA ASN A 49 -4.77 11.44 -4.75
C ASN A 49 -5.96 12.09 -4.04
N TYR A 50 -5.66 12.78 -2.96
CA TYR A 50 -6.67 13.50 -2.19
C TYR A 50 -6.26 14.97 -2.16
N GLN A 51 -7.05 15.83 -2.83
CA GLN A 51 -6.77 17.27 -2.95
C GLN A 51 -5.37 17.57 -3.50
N GLY A 52 -4.93 16.78 -4.48
CA GLY A 52 -3.64 16.96 -5.12
C GLY A 52 -2.46 16.40 -4.35
N ILE A 53 -2.69 15.77 -3.22
CA ILE A 53 -1.64 15.21 -2.37
C ILE A 53 -1.80 13.67 -2.30
N PRO A 54 -0.72 12.91 -2.52
CA PRO A 54 -0.79 11.45 -2.37
C PRO A 54 -1.07 11.06 -0.92
N HIS A 55 -1.99 10.13 -0.74
CA HIS A 55 -2.39 9.60 0.56
C HIS A 55 -2.39 8.07 0.53
N LEU A 56 -2.23 7.48 1.69
CA LEU A 56 -2.32 6.04 1.89
C LEU A 56 -3.56 5.72 2.70
N ILE A 57 -4.30 4.69 2.26
CA ILE A 57 -5.52 4.21 2.93
C ILE A 57 -5.37 2.72 3.20
N ASP A 58 -5.62 2.28 4.44
CA ASP A 58 -5.76 0.86 4.73
C ASP A 58 -7.14 0.38 4.29
N LEU A 59 -7.20 -0.71 3.53
CA LEU A 59 -8.45 -1.24 2.97
C LEU A 59 -9.01 -2.38 3.84
N PHE A 60 -9.13 -2.14 5.14
CA PHE A 60 -9.59 -3.14 6.09
C PHE A 60 -8.75 -4.42 6.03
N SER A 61 -7.44 -4.25 5.93
CA SER A 61 -6.52 -5.38 5.86
C SER A 61 -6.59 -6.22 7.14
N VAL A 62 -6.32 -7.53 7.00
CA VAL A 62 -6.38 -8.44 8.13
C VAL A 62 -5.34 -8.12 9.20
N ASN A 63 -4.13 -7.76 8.78
CA ASN A 63 -3.00 -7.59 9.69
C ASN A 63 -2.52 -6.14 9.83
N GLY A 64 -3.21 -5.20 9.19
CA GLY A 64 -2.96 -3.78 9.37
C GLY A 64 -1.94 -3.19 8.41
N THR A 65 -2.01 -1.86 8.28
CA THR A 65 -1.07 -1.03 7.52
C THR A 65 -0.47 -0.01 8.46
N TYR A 66 0.85 0.15 8.40
CA TYR A 66 1.59 1.10 9.25
C TYR A 66 2.33 2.08 8.35
N LEU A 67 2.20 3.35 8.64
CA LEU A 67 2.88 4.43 7.92
C LEU A 67 3.86 5.12 8.85
N ASN A 68 5.15 5.03 8.53
CA ASN A 68 6.22 5.63 9.32
C ASN A 68 6.10 5.28 10.81
N GLY A 69 5.84 4.00 11.10
CA GLY A 69 5.72 3.47 12.45
C GLY A 69 4.36 3.59 13.11
N LYS A 70 3.39 4.20 12.43
CA LYS A 70 2.07 4.46 13.00
C LYS A 70 1.00 3.61 12.31
N LYS A 71 0.23 2.86 13.09
CA LYS A 71 -0.86 2.05 12.53
C LYS A 71 -1.98 2.96 12.05
N LEU A 72 -2.43 2.72 10.81
CA LEU A 72 -3.50 3.52 10.22
C LEU A 72 -4.86 2.94 10.61
N PRO A 73 -5.81 3.79 11.06
CA PRO A 73 -7.20 3.37 11.11
C PRO A 73 -7.68 3.01 9.71
N PRO A 74 -8.52 1.97 9.55
CA PRO A 74 -8.95 1.58 8.22
C PRO A 74 -9.84 2.63 7.56
N ASP A 75 -9.78 2.66 6.22
CA ASP A 75 -10.65 3.47 5.37
C ASP A 75 -10.53 4.99 5.60
N GLN A 76 -9.37 5.44 6.07
CA GLN A 76 -9.10 6.87 6.24
C GLN A 76 -7.81 7.25 5.51
N PRO A 77 -7.81 8.35 4.73
CA PRO A 77 -6.61 8.77 4.02
C PRO A 77 -5.61 9.48 4.93
N PHE A 78 -4.34 9.12 4.78
CA PHE A 78 -3.23 9.75 5.50
C PHE A 78 -2.19 10.25 4.51
N PRO A 79 -1.72 11.50 4.62
CA PRO A 79 -0.81 12.07 3.65
C PRO A 79 0.55 11.38 3.66
N LEU A 80 1.10 11.21 2.46
CA LEU A 80 2.45 10.68 2.27
C LEU A 80 3.45 11.84 2.18
N GLU A 81 4.67 11.57 2.64
CA GLU A 81 5.80 12.46 2.50
C GLU A 81 6.64 12.06 1.28
N ALA A 82 7.79 12.70 1.10
CA ALA A 82 8.68 12.35 0.00
C ALA A 82 9.21 10.91 0.14
N HIS A 83 9.53 10.50 1.36
CA HIS A 83 10.01 9.15 1.67
C HIS A 83 9.18 8.58 2.79
N ASN A 84 8.68 7.36 2.61
CA ASN A 84 7.78 6.73 3.57
C ASN A 84 8.16 5.28 3.80
N GLN A 85 8.22 4.89 5.07
CA GLN A 85 8.30 3.49 5.45
C GLN A 85 6.87 2.97 5.65
N VAL A 86 6.51 1.93 4.91
CA VAL A 86 5.17 1.35 4.96
C VAL A 86 5.30 -0.12 5.32
N ARG A 87 4.55 -0.54 6.32
CA ARG A 87 4.46 -1.94 6.70
C ARG A 87 3.05 -2.45 6.40
N LEU A 88 2.98 -3.55 5.65
CA LEU A 88 1.72 -4.22 5.32
C LEU A 88 1.79 -5.62 5.93
N GLY A 89 0.98 -5.86 6.96
CA GLY A 89 1.20 -7.04 7.78
C GLY A 89 2.55 -6.93 8.47
N THR A 90 3.48 -7.83 8.14
CA THR A 90 4.86 -7.74 8.60
C THR A 90 5.85 -7.47 7.47
N MET A 91 5.36 -7.11 6.29
CA MET A 91 6.20 -6.80 5.14
C MET A 91 6.50 -5.31 5.06
N ASP A 92 7.79 -4.97 5.07
CA ASP A 92 8.23 -3.58 4.99
C ASP A 92 8.56 -3.20 3.56
N ILE A 93 8.04 -2.06 3.13
CA ILE A 93 8.36 -1.45 1.84
C ILE A 93 8.68 0.02 2.05
N ILE A 94 9.35 0.62 1.07
CA ILE A 94 9.60 2.06 1.04
C ILE A 94 8.86 2.64 -0.17
N ILE A 95 8.08 3.68 0.08
CA ILE A 95 7.39 4.40 -0.98
C ILE A 95 7.97 5.80 -1.07
N THR A 96 8.51 6.13 -2.22
CA THR A 96 9.07 7.45 -2.52
C THR A 96 8.18 8.16 -3.52
N ILE A 97 7.79 9.38 -3.20
CA ILE A 97 6.98 10.24 -4.07
C ILE A 97 7.89 11.27 -4.73
N SER A 98 7.85 11.34 -6.04
CA SER A 98 8.65 12.30 -6.82
C SER A 98 7.80 13.40 -7.44
#